data_6c0977d9308f85f597c78215a2720dd5
#
_entry.id   6c0977d9308f85f597c78215a2720dd5
#
_cell.length_a   1.000
_cell.length_b   1.000
_cell.length_c   1.000
_cell.angle_alpha   90.00
_cell.angle_beta   90.00
_cell.angle_gamma   90.00
#
_symmetry.space_group_name_H-M   'P 1'
#
loop_
_entity.id
_entity.type
_entity.pdbx_description
1 polymer ?
#
loop_
_entity_poly.entity_id
_entity_poly.type
_entity_poly.pdbx_seq_one_letter_code
_entity_poly.pdbx_strand_id
1 'polypeptide(L)'
;EGDTDGDGKAAALEAILKKFNGELTVDGWCNTRLLELNFADPNTWVVLEWKAFDNRYKSAQPYPFEVASDCALDFKFDPRGELLYLIAKATAPGMNDRPLDRLTLYLPTRSVSLDQIEDDDPRKMSAEVFGGKFWVLTEHPPHNLGFVPAMRAGYKRDALTKGATYLASYHSAVPYLKKSIKTNSELDLTASLHAFPVVIRAQDDCDAMGCMNGRVVALDGNETTCQSCGGKGKKKPTSTQEEIVVSMPSSPDQVVDLEKLLVYKSPDIGILQWQTAYVDALTKAAKEAVFASEVFTKSEVAE
;
A
#
# COMPACT_ATOMS: atom_id res chain seq x y z
N GLU A 1 28.84 -29.54 45.39
CA GLU A 1 27.42 -29.78 45.01
C GLU A 1 27.14 -28.83 43.87
N GLY A 2 27.17 -29.41 42.63
CA GLY A 2 27.05 -28.67 41.39
C GLY A 2 25.61 -28.16 41.15
N ASP A 3 25.55 -27.00 40.56
CA ASP A 3 24.35 -26.23 40.22
C ASP A 3 23.48 -26.99 39.19
N THR A 4 22.79 -28.04 39.66
CA THR A 4 21.86 -28.85 38.81
C THR A 4 20.57 -28.10 38.41
N ASP A 5 20.33 -26.92 39.04
CA ASP A 5 19.16 -26.07 38.72
C ASP A 5 19.41 -25.19 37.48
N GLY A 6 20.66 -24.90 37.14
CA GLY A 6 21.04 -24.14 35.95
C GLY A 6 20.77 -24.88 34.61
N ASP A 7 21.08 -26.16 34.57
CA ASP A 7 20.89 -26.99 33.35
C ASP A 7 19.43 -27.17 32.97
N GLY A 8 18.53 -27.29 33.97
CA GLY A 8 17.10 -27.39 33.73
C GLY A 8 16.48 -26.08 33.18
N LYS A 9 16.95 -24.93 33.64
CA LYS A 9 16.50 -23.62 33.16
C LYS A 9 16.99 -23.33 31.73
N ALA A 10 18.24 -23.69 31.45
CA ALA A 10 18.82 -23.56 30.12
C ALA A 10 18.06 -24.40 29.08
N ALA A 11 17.76 -25.66 29.39
CA ALA A 11 16.99 -26.55 28.53
C ALA A 11 15.56 -26.05 28.28
N ALA A 12 14.91 -25.51 29.33
CA ALA A 12 13.58 -24.91 29.22
C ALA A 12 13.59 -23.67 28.31
N LEU A 13 14.59 -22.77 28.46
CA LEU A 13 14.77 -21.61 27.59
C LEU A 13 15.01 -22.01 26.15
N GLU A 14 15.88 -22.98 25.90
CA GLU A 14 16.16 -23.49 24.56
C GLU A 14 14.90 -24.07 23.89
N ALA A 15 14.06 -24.77 24.65
CA ALA A 15 12.80 -25.32 24.15
C ALA A 15 11.82 -24.18 23.73
N ILE A 16 11.77 -23.10 24.50
CA ILE A 16 10.97 -21.89 24.15
C ILE A 16 11.52 -21.21 22.91
N LEU A 17 12.83 -21.04 22.79
CA LEU A 17 13.47 -20.40 21.68
C LEU A 17 13.30 -21.17 20.35
N LYS A 18 13.21 -22.52 20.45
CA LYS A 18 12.97 -23.40 19.30
C LYS A 18 11.53 -23.39 18.79
N LYS A 19 10.55 -23.06 19.65
CA LYS A 19 9.12 -23.01 19.31
C LYS A 19 8.48 -21.71 19.79
N PHE A 20 9.04 -20.62 19.34
CA PHE A 20 8.64 -19.28 19.79
C PHE A 20 7.27 -18.88 19.26
N ASN A 21 6.99 -19.13 17.97
CA ASN A 21 5.69 -18.89 17.36
C ASN A 21 5.31 -20.07 16.47
N GLY A 22 4.54 -20.99 17.00
CA GLY A 22 4.18 -22.23 16.30
C GLY A 22 5.44 -23.08 16.03
N GLU A 23 5.78 -23.27 14.77
CA GLU A 23 6.98 -24.01 14.34
C GLU A 23 8.23 -23.12 14.15
N LEU A 24 8.08 -21.79 14.29
CA LEU A 24 9.19 -20.85 14.10
C LEU A 24 10.04 -20.74 15.37
N THR A 25 11.37 -20.80 15.17
CA THR A 25 12.34 -20.36 16.18
C THR A 25 12.30 -18.87 16.35
N VAL A 26 12.89 -18.31 17.41
CA VAL A 26 13.04 -16.85 17.58
C VAL A 26 13.72 -16.22 16.38
N ASP A 27 14.84 -16.79 15.92
CA ASP A 27 15.57 -16.29 14.74
C ASP A 27 14.71 -16.37 13.48
N GLY A 28 14.00 -17.49 13.27
CA GLY A 28 13.09 -17.64 12.15
C GLY A 28 11.97 -16.60 12.16
N TRP A 29 11.39 -16.36 13.33
CA TRP A 29 10.34 -15.34 13.49
C TRP A 29 10.89 -13.92 13.28
N CYS A 30 12.05 -13.60 13.81
CA CYS A 30 12.69 -12.30 13.61
C CYS A 30 13.03 -12.05 12.15
N ASN A 31 13.59 -13.04 11.45
CA ASN A 31 14.00 -12.90 10.05
C ASN A 31 12.82 -12.87 9.06
N THR A 32 11.68 -13.39 9.45
CA THR A 32 10.48 -13.38 8.59
C THR A 32 9.51 -12.29 9.05
N ARG A 33 8.90 -12.47 10.22
CA ARG A 33 7.77 -11.67 10.67
C ARG A 33 8.17 -10.29 11.18
N LEU A 34 9.17 -10.22 12.08
CA LEU A 34 9.64 -8.94 12.61
C LEU A 34 10.23 -8.07 11.49
N LEU A 35 10.96 -8.67 10.56
CA LEU A 35 11.52 -7.96 9.41
C LEU A 35 10.40 -7.40 8.51
N GLU A 36 9.37 -8.20 8.23
CA GLU A 36 8.19 -7.76 7.48
C GLU A 36 7.52 -6.55 8.14
N LEU A 37 7.27 -6.63 9.45
CA LEU A 37 6.68 -5.51 10.21
C LEU A 37 7.55 -4.26 10.16
N ASN A 38 8.87 -4.40 10.26
CA ASN A 38 9.80 -3.28 10.16
C ASN A 38 9.70 -2.56 8.81
N PHE A 39 9.48 -3.30 7.72
CA PHE A 39 9.32 -2.73 6.40
C PHE A 39 7.93 -2.15 6.15
N ALA A 40 6.88 -2.86 6.58
CA ALA A 40 5.49 -2.50 6.29
C ALA A 40 4.95 -1.43 7.26
N ASP A 41 5.01 -1.72 8.56
CA ASP A 41 4.55 -0.82 9.63
C ASP A 41 5.49 -0.87 10.84
N PRO A 42 6.54 -0.06 10.85
CA PRO A 42 7.54 -0.05 11.92
C PRO A 42 6.97 0.44 13.27
N ASN A 43 5.76 0.97 13.30
CA ASN A 43 5.07 1.40 14.52
C ASN A 43 4.19 0.31 15.13
N THR A 44 4.08 -0.84 14.49
CA THR A 44 3.47 -2.05 15.07
C THR A 44 4.21 -2.41 16.36
N TRP A 45 3.45 -2.76 17.40
CA TRP A 45 3.98 -3.26 18.64
C TRP A 45 4.02 -4.78 18.63
N VAL A 46 5.12 -5.32 19.09
CA VAL A 46 5.27 -6.75 19.41
C VAL A 46 5.19 -6.87 20.90
N VAL A 47 4.17 -7.53 21.39
CA VAL A 47 3.91 -7.78 22.80
C VAL A 47 4.19 -9.25 23.08
N LEU A 48 4.89 -9.56 24.17
CA LEU A 48 5.02 -10.92 24.65
C LEU A 48 3.84 -11.24 25.57
N GLU A 49 3.01 -12.16 25.15
CA GLU A 49 1.92 -12.73 25.94
C GLU A 49 2.22 -14.15 26.37
N TRP A 50 1.50 -14.63 27.36
CA TRP A 50 1.61 -16.00 27.84
C TRP A 50 0.38 -16.78 27.47
N LYS A 51 0.57 -17.92 26.84
CA LYS A 51 -0.54 -18.88 26.63
C LYS A 51 -1.03 -19.33 28.02
N ALA A 52 -2.33 -19.21 28.23
CA ALA A 52 -2.96 -19.69 29.44
C ALA A 52 -2.65 -21.18 29.65
N PHE A 53 -2.58 -21.59 30.91
CA PHE A 53 -2.37 -22.97 31.29
C PHE A 53 -3.53 -23.82 30.72
N ASP A 54 -3.28 -24.57 29.67
CA ASP A 54 -4.19 -25.56 29.14
C ASP A 54 -3.57 -26.96 29.37
N ASN A 55 -4.39 -27.99 29.49
CA ASN A 55 -3.98 -29.39 29.63
C ASN A 55 -3.00 -29.85 28.51
N ARG A 56 -2.89 -29.11 27.43
CA ARG A 56 -1.94 -29.32 26.32
C ARG A 56 -0.54 -28.77 26.58
N TYR A 57 -0.39 -27.77 27.46
CA TYR A 57 0.88 -27.12 27.73
C TYR A 57 1.22 -27.27 29.22
N LYS A 58 2.21 -28.07 29.53
CA LYS A 58 2.65 -28.32 30.91
C LYS A 58 3.34 -27.11 31.56
N SER A 59 3.60 -26.04 30.83
CA SER A 59 4.20 -24.80 31.31
C SER A 59 3.65 -23.62 30.49
N ALA A 60 3.52 -22.44 31.13
CA ALA A 60 3.19 -21.21 30.45
C ALA A 60 4.28 -20.87 29.43
N GLN A 61 3.90 -20.73 28.16
CA GLN A 61 4.83 -20.41 27.08
C GLN A 61 4.59 -18.97 26.62
N PRO A 62 5.63 -18.12 26.60
CA PRO A 62 5.53 -16.81 25.98
C PRO A 62 5.40 -16.97 24.46
N TYR A 63 4.62 -16.10 23.85
CA TYR A 63 4.50 -16.00 22.40
C TYR A 63 4.41 -14.53 21.98
N PRO A 64 4.92 -14.16 20.79
CA PRO A 64 4.80 -12.81 20.28
C PRO A 64 3.38 -12.57 19.77
N PHE A 65 2.79 -11.48 20.20
CA PHE A 65 1.50 -10.99 19.73
C PHE A 65 1.70 -9.63 19.06
N GLU A 66 1.13 -9.44 17.87
CA GLU A 66 1.30 -8.22 17.10
C GLU A 66 0.10 -7.29 17.32
N VAL A 67 0.39 -6.06 17.71
CA VAL A 67 -0.58 -4.97 17.82
C VAL A 67 -0.27 -3.95 16.73
N ALA A 68 -1.09 -3.90 15.70
CA ALA A 68 -0.94 -2.95 14.60
C ALA A 68 -0.92 -1.51 15.12
N SER A 69 -0.27 -0.61 14.42
CA SER A 69 -0.07 0.77 14.88
C SER A 69 -1.40 1.52 15.11
N ASP A 70 -2.43 1.24 14.33
CA ASP A 70 -3.79 1.79 14.47
C ASP A 70 -4.58 1.19 15.64
N CYS A 71 -4.15 0.03 16.14
CA CYS A 71 -4.71 -0.63 17.31
C CYS A 71 -4.03 -0.20 18.63
N ALA A 72 -2.87 0.44 18.59
CA ALA A 72 -2.19 1.01 19.75
C ALA A 72 -2.80 2.39 20.07
N LEU A 73 -3.74 2.43 21.04
CA LEU A 73 -4.53 3.62 21.32
C LEU A 73 -3.74 4.68 22.10
N ASP A 74 -2.94 4.24 23.07
CA ASP A 74 -2.12 5.13 23.89
C ASP A 74 -0.92 4.38 24.47
N PHE A 75 0.16 5.11 24.68
CA PHE A 75 1.38 4.60 25.32
C PHE A 75 2.19 5.76 25.88
N LYS A 76 3.02 5.47 26.87
CA LYS A 76 3.87 6.47 27.49
C LYS A 76 5.23 5.91 27.82
N PHE A 77 6.26 6.67 27.49
CA PHE A 77 7.63 6.41 27.92
C PHE A 77 8.00 7.33 29.09
N ASP A 78 8.88 6.85 29.96
CA ASP A 78 9.54 7.65 30.93
C ASP A 78 10.64 8.53 30.29
N PRO A 79 11.29 9.47 31.04
CA PRO A 79 12.39 10.28 30.53
C PRO A 79 13.62 9.47 30.10
N ARG A 80 13.76 8.22 30.54
CA ARG A 80 14.87 7.32 30.20
C ARG A 80 14.57 6.50 28.93
N GLY A 81 13.33 6.57 28.45
CA GLY A 81 12.87 5.82 27.26
C GLY A 81 12.30 4.44 27.58
N GLU A 82 12.04 4.14 28.88
CA GLU A 82 11.35 2.91 29.27
C GLU A 82 9.84 3.07 29.11
N LEU A 83 9.18 2.03 28.57
CA LEU A 83 7.74 2.01 28.37
C LEU A 83 7.03 1.85 29.71
N LEU A 84 6.19 2.82 30.08
CA LEU A 84 5.42 2.81 31.32
C LEU A 84 4.11 2.02 31.17
N TYR A 85 3.44 2.16 30.04
CA TYR A 85 2.24 1.41 29.68
C TYR A 85 2.01 1.44 28.20
N LEU A 86 1.20 0.47 27.75
CA LEU A 86 0.64 0.42 26.40
C LEU A 86 -0.84 0.05 26.50
N ILE A 87 -1.72 0.81 25.86
CA ILE A 87 -3.15 0.49 25.69
C ILE A 87 -3.37 0.05 24.25
N ALA A 88 -3.81 -1.17 24.08
CA ALA A 88 -4.10 -1.76 22.78
C ALA A 88 -5.58 -2.13 22.63
N LYS A 89 -6.12 -1.91 21.44
CA LYS A 89 -7.41 -2.41 21.03
C LYS A 89 -7.22 -3.73 20.30
N ALA A 90 -8.03 -4.72 20.64
CA ALA A 90 -8.11 -6.00 19.94
C ALA A 90 -9.56 -6.38 19.73
N THR A 91 -9.77 -7.43 18.94
CA THR A 91 -11.09 -8.02 18.77
C THR A 91 -11.11 -9.38 19.46
N ALA A 92 -12.09 -9.61 20.32
CA ALA A 92 -12.32 -10.88 20.96
C ALA A 92 -13.55 -11.58 20.34
N PRO A 93 -13.57 -12.92 20.25
CA PRO A 93 -14.76 -13.62 19.83
C PRO A 93 -15.86 -13.51 20.90
N GLY A 94 -17.06 -13.08 20.51
CA GLY A 94 -18.26 -13.14 21.33
C GLY A 94 -18.89 -14.53 21.32
N MET A 95 -19.93 -14.73 22.11
CA MET A 95 -20.61 -16.04 22.22
C MET A 95 -21.24 -16.53 20.90
N ASN A 96 -21.59 -15.63 20.00
CA ASN A 96 -22.20 -15.93 18.70
C ASN A 96 -21.24 -15.64 17.52
N ASP A 97 -19.92 -15.82 17.69
CA ASP A 97 -18.86 -15.47 16.73
C ASP A 97 -18.88 -14.01 16.27
N ARG A 98 -19.61 -13.15 16.97
CA ARG A 98 -19.58 -11.71 16.69
C ARG A 98 -18.32 -11.10 17.27
N PRO A 99 -17.58 -10.31 16.48
CA PRO A 99 -16.40 -9.64 17.00
C PRO A 99 -16.78 -8.60 18.05
N LEU A 100 -16.23 -8.74 19.24
CA LEU A 100 -16.40 -7.81 20.35
C LEU A 100 -15.12 -7.02 20.58
N ASP A 101 -15.25 -5.76 21.00
CA ASP A 101 -14.10 -4.92 21.30
C ASP A 101 -13.44 -5.38 22.62
N ARG A 102 -12.11 -5.47 22.60
CA ARG A 102 -11.26 -5.68 23.76
C ARG A 102 -10.24 -4.57 23.84
N LEU A 103 -10.09 -3.96 25.01
CA LEU A 103 -9.01 -3.05 25.33
C LEU A 103 -8.08 -3.73 26.32
N THR A 104 -6.78 -3.77 26.02
CA THR A 104 -5.79 -4.36 26.93
C THR A 104 -4.78 -3.30 27.34
N LEU A 105 -4.62 -3.12 28.63
CA LEU A 105 -3.60 -2.27 29.26
C LEU A 105 -2.43 -3.17 29.71
N TYR A 106 -1.29 -2.99 29.09
CA TYR A 106 -0.03 -3.66 29.45
C TYR A 106 0.76 -2.78 30.41
N LEU A 107 1.09 -3.33 31.56
CA LEU A 107 1.82 -2.68 32.66
C LEU A 107 3.12 -3.45 32.97
N PRO A 108 4.07 -2.89 33.71
CA PRO A 108 5.33 -3.55 34.07
C PRO A 108 5.16 -4.83 34.91
N THR A 109 4.06 -4.98 35.60
CA THR A 109 3.83 -6.12 36.51
C THR A 109 2.76 -7.08 36.01
N ARG A 110 1.76 -6.61 35.28
CA ARG A 110 0.60 -7.39 34.80
C ARG A 110 -0.04 -6.74 33.59
N SER A 111 -0.95 -7.44 32.95
CA SER A 111 -1.89 -6.85 32.00
C SER A 111 -3.33 -6.87 32.56
N VAL A 112 -4.14 -5.95 32.06
CA VAL A 112 -5.56 -5.80 32.42
C VAL A 112 -6.35 -5.67 31.14
N SER A 113 -7.38 -6.49 30.97
CA SER A 113 -8.29 -6.41 29.82
C SER A 113 -9.64 -5.87 30.22
N LEU A 114 -10.20 -5.05 29.34
CA LEU A 114 -11.57 -4.56 29.40
C LEU A 114 -12.30 -5.15 28.19
N ASP A 115 -13.14 -6.15 28.44
CA ASP A 115 -13.86 -6.89 27.41
C ASP A 115 -15.27 -6.34 27.24
N GLN A 116 -15.65 -5.96 26.03
CA GLN A 116 -17.05 -5.75 25.70
C GLN A 116 -17.75 -7.09 25.76
N ILE A 117 -18.96 -7.12 26.33
CA ILE A 117 -19.78 -8.35 26.41
C ILE A 117 -21.16 -8.11 25.81
N GLU A 118 -21.83 -9.19 25.42
CA GLU A 118 -23.23 -9.20 24.95
C GLU A 118 -24.21 -9.19 26.13
N ASP A 119 -25.46 -8.90 25.84
CA ASP A 119 -26.53 -8.79 26.86
C ASP A 119 -26.84 -10.10 27.60
N ASP A 120 -26.57 -11.22 26.96
CA ASP A 120 -26.77 -12.58 27.44
C ASP A 120 -25.53 -13.19 28.11
N ASP A 121 -24.43 -12.47 28.19
CA ASP A 121 -23.20 -12.93 28.86
C ASP A 121 -23.44 -13.06 30.38
N PRO A 122 -23.11 -14.21 30.98
CA PRO A 122 -23.29 -14.44 32.43
C PRO A 122 -22.47 -13.45 33.30
N ARG A 123 -21.42 -12.82 32.76
CA ARG A 123 -20.61 -11.82 33.46
C ARG A 123 -21.27 -10.45 33.52
N LYS A 124 -22.47 -10.27 32.91
CA LYS A 124 -23.17 -8.98 32.87
C LYS A 124 -23.47 -8.41 34.27
N MET A 125 -23.64 -9.26 35.27
CA MET A 125 -23.89 -8.82 36.67
C MET A 125 -22.67 -8.05 37.26
N SER A 126 -21.47 -8.27 36.75
CA SER A 126 -20.24 -7.59 37.16
C SER A 126 -19.76 -6.54 36.14
N ALA A 127 -20.56 -6.32 35.09
CA ALA A 127 -20.21 -5.42 34.02
C ALA A 127 -20.56 -3.96 34.35
N GLU A 128 -19.72 -3.05 33.89
CA GLU A 128 -20.01 -1.63 33.88
C GLU A 128 -20.59 -1.22 32.52
N VAL A 129 -21.52 -0.27 32.52
CA VAL A 129 -22.12 0.26 31.29
C VAL A 129 -21.38 1.52 30.86
N PHE A 130 -20.74 1.44 29.71
CA PHE A 130 -20.07 2.59 29.11
C PHE A 130 -20.44 2.73 27.62
N GLY A 131 -20.93 3.90 27.23
CA GLY A 131 -21.35 4.16 25.85
C GLY A 131 -22.50 3.26 25.36
N GLY A 132 -23.38 2.81 26.26
CA GLY A 132 -24.50 1.89 25.95
C GLY A 132 -24.06 0.42 25.73
N LYS A 133 -22.81 0.09 26.02
CA LYS A 133 -22.24 -1.25 25.94
C LYS A 133 -21.83 -1.73 27.31
N PHE A 134 -21.90 -3.05 27.53
CA PHE A 134 -21.44 -3.69 28.76
C PHE A 134 -19.95 -4.04 28.65
N TRP A 135 -19.19 -3.76 29.72
CA TRP A 135 -17.76 -4.02 29.78
C TRP A 135 -17.39 -4.72 31.07
N VAL A 136 -16.54 -5.73 30.96
CA VAL A 136 -16.02 -6.49 32.10
C VAL A 136 -14.53 -6.32 32.19
N LEU A 137 -14.08 -5.89 33.37
CA LEU A 137 -12.67 -5.81 33.71
C LEU A 137 -12.14 -7.19 34.08
N THR A 138 -11.04 -7.61 33.46
CA THR A 138 -10.35 -8.87 33.78
C THR A 138 -8.87 -8.56 34.08
N GLU A 139 -8.44 -8.84 35.29
CA GLU A 139 -7.03 -8.77 35.65
C GLU A 139 -6.34 -10.11 35.32
N HIS A 140 -5.26 -10.04 34.55
CA HIS A 140 -4.45 -11.21 34.24
C HIS A 140 -3.42 -11.49 35.34
N PRO A 141 -2.97 -12.74 35.53
CA PRO A 141 -1.93 -13.08 36.48
C PRO A 141 -0.68 -12.22 36.30
N PRO A 142 -0.03 -11.78 37.38
CA PRO A 142 1.16 -10.93 37.28
C PRO A 142 2.32 -11.71 36.66
N HIS A 143 3.00 -11.09 35.68
CA HIS A 143 4.20 -11.64 35.06
C HIS A 143 5.50 -11.21 35.79
N ASN A 144 5.46 -10.16 36.61
CA ASN A 144 6.55 -9.68 37.48
C ASN A 144 7.88 -9.43 36.74
N LEU A 145 7.83 -9.00 35.46
CA LEU A 145 9.05 -8.71 34.70
C LEU A 145 9.71 -7.39 35.11
N GLY A 146 8.95 -6.47 35.74
CA GLY A 146 9.45 -5.14 36.08
C GLY A 146 9.50 -4.15 34.92
N PHE A 147 9.10 -4.58 33.72
CA PHE A 147 8.95 -3.76 32.50
C PHE A 147 7.73 -4.20 31.69
N VAL A 148 7.20 -3.33 30.84
CA VAL A 148 6.12 -3.67 29.91
C VAL A 148 6.69 -4.58 28.82
N PRO A 149 6.16 -5.81 28.64
CA PRO A 149 6.70 -6.77 27.69
C PRO A 149 6.30 -6.46 26.25
N ALA A 150 6.58 -5.24 25.79
CA ALA A 150 6.21 -4.75 24.47
C ALA A 150 7.35 -3.92 23.86
N MET A 151 7.57 -4.08 22.57
CA MET A 151 8.53 -3.31 21.79
C MET A 151 7.95 -2.95 20.42
N ARG A 152 8.42 -1.87 19.81
CA ARG A 152 8.08 -1.55 18.43
C ARG A 152 8.95 -2.32 17.44
N ALA A 153 8.37 -2.67 16.30
CA ALA A 153 9.09 -3.36 15.24
C ALA A 153 10.14 -2.48 14.54
N GLY A 154 9.98 -1.15 14.60
CA GLY A 154 10.87 -0.19 13.95
C GLY A 154 12.17 0.08 14.70
N TYR A 155 13.22 0.42 13.96
CA TYR A 155 14.52 0.83 14.53
C TYR A 155 14.91 2.27 14.18
N LYS A 156 14.42 2.83 13.05
CA LYS A 156 14.75 4.18 12.61
C LYS A 156 13.71 5.17 13.10
N ARG A 157 14.07 5.97 14.10
CA ARG A 157 13.18 6.99 14.66
C ARG A 157 12.99 8.16 13.69
N ASP A 158 11.78 8.68 13.62
CA ASP A 158 11.48 9.90 12.88
C ASP A 158 11.88 11.13 13.68
N ALA A 159 12.80 11.92 13.13
CA ALA A 159 13.27 13.15 13.76
C ALA A 159 12.17 14.23 13.84
N LEU A 160 11.22 14.23 12.90
CA LEU A 160 10.13 15.23 12.85
C LEU A 160 9.14 15.06 13.98
N THR A 161 8.93 13.82 14.42
CA THR A 161 8.02 13.49 15.55
C THR A 161 8.74 13.44 16.89
N LYS A 162 9.98 13.96 16.98
CA LYS A 162 10.84 13.86 18.17
C LYS A 162 11.03 12.41 18.65
N GLY A 163 11.02 11.47 17.72
CA GLY A 163 11.19 10.05 18.01
C GLY A 163 9.93 9.35 18.52
N ALA A 164 8.75 9.99 18.46
CA ALA A 164 7.48 9.36 18.83
C ALA A 164 7.06 8.27 17.85
N THR A 165 7.47 8.36 16.59
CA THR A 165 7.21 7.37 15.55
C THR A 165 8.49 6.83 14.92
N TYR A 166 8.37 5.71 14.23
CA TYR A 166 9.46 5.10 13.46
C TYR A 166 9.15 5.20 11.97
N LEU A 167 10.20 5.39 11.17
CA LEU A 167 10.11 5.42 9.72
C LEU A 167 10.27 3.99 9.17
N ALA A 168 9.39 3.63 8.24
CA ALA A 168 9.55 2.39 7.48
C ALA A 168 10.85 2.41 6.69
N SER A 169 11.51 1.26 6.57
CA SER A 169 12.75 1.14 5.81
C SER A 169 12.57 1.54 4.35
N TYR A 170 11.37 1.32 3.80
CA TYR A 170 11.04 1.75 2.43
C TYR A 170 10.73 3.26 2.28
N HIS A 171 10.65 4.02 3.38
CA HIS A 171 10.29 5.43 3.30
C HIS A 171 11.20 6.22 2.36
N SER A 172 12.49 5.93 2.38
CA SER A 172 13.49 6.58 1.50
C SER A 172 13.31 6.27 0.02
N ALA A 173 12.70 5.14 -0.33
CA ALA A 173 12.41 4.75 -1.71
C ALA A 173 11.14 5.38 -2.28
N VAL A 174 10.20 5.82 -1.44
CA VAL A 174 8.87 6.30 -1.85
C VAL A 174 8.92 7.40 -2.92
N PRO A 175 9.79 8.43 -2.84
CA PRO A 175 9.87 9.46 -3.88
C PRO A 175 10.27 8.89 -5.24
N TYR A 176 11.23 7.96 -5.28
CA TYR A 176 11.69 7.30 -6.51
C TYR A 176 10.61 6.41 -7.10
N LEU A 177 9.93 5.62 -6.27
CA LEU A 177 8.86 4.73 -6.71
C LEU A 177 7.66 5.51 -7.26
N LYS A 178 7.23 6.59 -6.59
CA LYS A 178 6.17 7.47 -7.11
C LYS A 178 6.53 8.04 -8.48
N LYS A 179 7.77 8.48 -8.65
CA LYS A 179 8.25 9.01 -9.92
C LYS A 179 8.36 7.94 -11.00
N SER A 180 8.81 6.72 -10.62
CA SER A 180 8.87 5.57 -11.52
C SER A 180 7.49 5.17 -12.03
N ILE A 181 6.48 5.07 -11.16
CA ILE A 181 5.09 4.76 -11.56
C ILE A 181 4.56 5.80 -12.54
N LYS A 182 4.77 7.09 -12.26
CA LYS A 182 4.35 8.16 -13.16
C LYS A 182 5.02 8.03 -14.52
N THR A 183 6.35 7.88 -14.55
CA THR A 183 7.11 7.77 -15.80
C THR A 183 6.74 6.49 -16.58
N ASN A 184 6.49 5.38 -15.90
CA ASN A 184 5.97 4.16 -16.55
C ASN A 184 4.62 4.40 -17.23
N SER A 185 3.69 5.08 -16.57
CA SER A 185 2.40 5.42 -17.17
C SER A 185 2.56 6.31 -18.40
N GLU A 186 3.49 7.27 -18.36
CA GLU A 186 3.82 8.11 -19.51
C GLU A 186 4.47 7.29 -20.64
N LEU A 187 5.33 6.33 -20.30
CA LEU A 187 5.96 5.41 -21.26
C LEU A 187 4.89 4.52 -21.94
N ASP A 188 3.94 3.97 -21.20
CA ASP A 188 2.86 3.16 -21.73
C ASP A 188 1.99 3.95 -22.71
N LEU A 189 1.67 5.22 -22.37
CA LEU A 189 0.94 6.11 -23.28
C LEU A 189 1.75 6.41 -24.53
N THR A 190 3.03 6.72 -24.40
CA THR A 190 3.91 7.01 -25.53
C THR A 190 4.08 5.78 -26.42
N ALA A 191 4.25 4.60 -25.84
CA ALA A 191 4.33 3.34 -26.57
C ALA A 191 3.04 3.05 -27.35
N SER A 192 1.88 3.29 -26.72
CA SER A 192 0.58 3.13 -27.36
C SER A 192 0.42 4.08 -28.56
N LEU A 193 0.80 5.34 -28.41
CA LEU A 193 0.79 6.34 -29.50
C LEU A 193 1.77 5.96 -30.63
N HIS A 194 2.89 5.32 -30.27
CA HIS A 194 3.85 4.84 -31.27
C HIS A 194 3.33 3.62 -32.03
N ALA A 195 2.65 2.69 -31.34
CA ALA A 195 2.00 1.54 -31.95
C ALA A 195 0.80 1.95 -32.81
N PHE A 196 0.11 3.03 -32.43
CA PHE A 196 -1.06 3.57 -33.12
C PHE A 196 -0.79 5.03 -33.53
N PRO A 197 0.01 5.25 -34.57
CA PRO A 197 0.40 6.60 -34.97
C PRO A 197 -0.83 7.40 -35.42
N VAL A 198 -0.81 8.70 -35.11
CA VAL A 198 -1.86 9.62 -35.54
C VAL A 198 -1.82 9.75 -37.06
N VAL A 199 -2.97 9.51 -37.68
CA VAL A 199 -3.15 9.65 -39.11
C VAL A 199 -3.52 11.09 -39.42
N ILE A 200 -2.74 11.75 -40.27
CA ILE A 200 -3.04 13.08 -40.80
C ILE A 200 -3.46 12.92 -42.24
N ARG A 201 -4.70 13.28 -42.58
CA ARG A 201 -5.20 13.23 -43.94
C ARG A 201 -5.93 14.48 -44.34
N ALA A 202 -6.01 14.70 -45.67
CA ALA A 202 -6.87 15.73 -46.22
C ALA A 202 -8.35 15.30 -46.08
N GLN A 203 -9.19 16.26 -45.79
CA GLN A 203 -10.62 16.06 -45.62
C GLN A 203 -11.37 16.47 -46.87
N ASP A 204 -12.18 15.55 -47.42
CA ASP A 204 -13.06 15.85 -48.52
C ASP A 204 -14.28 16.68 -48.06
N ASP A 205 -14.84 17.40 -49.00
CA ASP A 205 -16.09 18.09 -48.81
C ASP A 205 -17.24 17.12 -48.62
N CYS A 206 -18.29 17.56 -47.95
CA CYS A 206 -19.48 16.76 -47.75
C CYS A 206 -20.16 16.48 -49.10
N ASP A 207 -20.37 15.20 -49.43
CA ASP A 207 -21.00 14.73 -50.68
C ASP A 207 -22.53 14.63 -50.60
N ALA A 208 -23.14 15.05 -49.49
CA ALA A 208 -24.59 15.07 -49.39
C ALA A 208 -25.19 16.10 -50.37
N MET A 209 -26.16 15.65 -51.15
CA MET A 209 -26.82 16.46 -52.17
C MET A 209 -27.35 17.77 -51.57
N GLY A 210 -26.96 18.90 -52.12
CA GLY A 210 -27.37 20.24 -51.65
C GLY A 210 -26.63 20.75 -50.40
N CYS A 211 -25.60 20.06 -49.89
CA CYS A 211 -24.81 20.54 -48.81
C CYS A 211 -23.86 21.65 -49.26
N MET A 212 -24.09 22.86 -48.81
CA MET A 212 -23.17 23.99 -49.01
C MET A 212 -22.60 24.39 -47.65
N ASN A 213 -21.32 24.14 -47.44
CA ASN A 213 -20.62 24.45 -46.18
C ASN A 213 -21.34 24.00 -44.88
N GLY A 214 -21.98 22.83 -44.95
CA GLY A 214 -22.66 22.25 -43.78
C GLY A 214 -24.12 22.61 -43.63
N ARG A 215 -24.68 23.37 -44.58
CA ARG A 215 -26.10 23.71 -44.64
C ARG A 215 -26.75 23.16 -45.91
N VAL A 216 -28.00 22.80 -45.79
CA VAL A 216 -28.83 22.38 -46.92
C VAL A 216 -29.98 23.38 -47.02
N VAL A 217 -30.15 23.93 -48.20
CA VAL A 217 -31.28 24.85 -48.51
C VAL A 217 -32.44 24.01 -48.94
N ALA A 218 -33.54 24.06 -48.20
CA ALA A 218 -34.80 23.40 -48.56
C ALA A 218 -35.52 24.17 -49.67
N LEU A 219 -36.49 23.51 -50.36
CA LEU A 219 -37.24 24.11 -51.44
C LEU A 219 -38.06 25.36 -51.04
N ASP A 220 -38.31 25.54 -49.78
CA ASP A 220 -38.96 26.70 -49.16
C ASP A 220 -38.01 27.86 -48.84
N GLY A 221 -36.74 27.75 -49.22
CA GLY A 221 -35.70 28.75 -48.97
C GLY A 221 -35.13 28.75 -47.58
N ASN A 222 -35.58 27.86 -46.68
CA ASN A 222 -35.05 27.75 -45.34
C ASN A 222 -33.74 26.96 -45.31
N GLU A 223 -32.73 27.49 -44.64
CA GLU A 223 -31.43 26.79 -44.41
C GLU A 223 -31.53 25.88 -43.17
N THR A 224 -31.22 24.62 -43.38
CA THR A 224 -31.13 23.61 -42.32
C THR A 224 -29.72 23.05 -42.19
N THR A 225 -29.33 22.60 -41.00
CA THR A 225 -28.04 21.97 -40.79
C THR A 225 -27.98 20.63 -41.52
N CYS A 226 -26.95 20.40 -42.33
CA CYS A 226 -26.77 19.12 -43.03
C CYS A 226 -26.55 17.98 -42.01
N GLN A 227 -27.42 16.99 -42.03
CA GLN A 227 -27.37 15.86 -41.12
C GLN A 227 -26.17 14.94 -41.39
N SER A 228 -25.74 14.80 -42.64
CA SER A 228 -24.63 13.94 -43.03
C SER A 228 -23.29 14.42 -42.44
N CYS A 229 -23.00 15.72 -42.48
CA CYS A 229 -21.74 16.27 -41.93
C CYS A 229 -21.95 16.93 -40.56
N GLY A 230 -23.19 17.02 -40.05
CA GLY A 230 -23.47 17.67 -38.77
C GLY A 230 -23.16 19.18 -38.75
N GLY A 231 -23.30 19.85 -39.90
CA GLY A 231 -23.06 21.30 -40.01
C GLY A 231 -21.61 21.68 -40.31
N LYS A 232 -20.69 20.74 -40.43
CA LYS A 232 -19.26 21.01 -40.61
C LYS A 232 -18.84 21.23 -42.09
N GLY A 233 -19.68 20.90 -43.06
CA GLY A 233 -19.38 20.99 -44.50
C GLY A 233 -18.36 19.96 -45.01
N LYS A 234 -17.85 19.10 -44.15
CA LYS A 234 -16.85 18.09 -44.45
C LYS A 234 -17.34 16.69 -44.12
N LYS A 235 -16.85 15.66 -44.84
CA LYS A 235 -17.19 14.29 -44.52
C LYS A 235 -16.83 13.92 -43.09
N LYS A 236 -17.70 13.18 -42.39
CA LYS A 236 -17.36 12.66 -41.09
C LYS A 236 -16.27 11.59 -41.22
N PRO A 237 -15.24 11.61 -40.36
CA PRO A 237 -14.27 10.53 -40.31
C PRO A 237 -14.98 9.21 -39.98
N THR A 238 -14.61 8.16 -40.70
CA THR A 238 -15.20 6.79 -40.56
C THR A 238 -14.33 5.92 -39.62
N SER A 239 -13.16 6.40 -39.20
CA SER A 239 -12.23 5.70 -38.35
C SER A 239 -12.41 6.07 -36.89
N THR A 240 -12.24 5.09 -35.98
CA THR A 240 -12.17 5.27 -34.54
C THR A 240 -10.79 5.70 -34.06
N GLN A 241 -9.78 5.73 -34.95
CA GLN A 241 -8.42 6.23 -34.64
C GLN A 241 -8.42 7.76 -34.60
N GLU A 242 -7.57 8.33 -33.78
CA GLU A 242 -7.35 9.77 -33.76
C GLU A 242 -6.82 10.23 -35.11
N GLU A 243 -7.60 11.05 -35.80
CA GLU A 243 -7.27 11.62 -37.08
C GLU A 243 -7.15 13.14 -36.97
N ILE A 244 -6.05 13.69 -37.47
CA ILE A 244 -5.94 15.12 -37.74
C ILE A 244 -6.34 15.35 -39.17
N VAL A 245 -7.47 16.04 -39.34
CA VAL A 245 -8.00 16.32 -40.66
C VAL A 245 -7.66 17.75 -41.07
N VAL A 246 -6.96 17.87 -42.18
CA VAL A 246 -6.53 19.16 -42.73
C VAL A 246 -7.37 19.51 -43.94
N SER A 247 -7.90 20.72 -43.99
CA SER A 247 -8.67 21.19 -45.15
C SER A 247 -7.79 21.32 -46.38
N MET A 248 -8.28 20.85 -47.52
CA MET A 248 -7.62 21.07 -48.82
C MET A 248 -7.57 22.58 -49.14
N PRO A 249 -6.48 23.03 -49.76
CA PRO A 249 -6.40 24.41 -50.23
C PRO A 249 -7.49 24.70 -51.27
N SER A 250 -8.14 25.84 -51.12
CA SER A 250 -9.22 26.28 -52.03
C SER A 250 -8.74 26.96 -53.29
N SER A 251 -7.43 27.19 -53.44
CA SER A 251 -6.87 27.89 -54.58
C SER A 251 -6.17 26.88 -55.52
N PRO A 252 -6.44 26.93 -56.85
CA PRO A 252 -5.80 26.04 -57.83
C PRO A 252 -4.31 26.30 -58.00
N ASP A 253 -3.79 27.42 -57.53
CA ASP A 253 -2.37 27.75 -57.61
C ASP A 253 -1.51 27.16 -56.47
N GLN A 254 -2.15 26.55 -55.49
CA GLN A 254 -1.43 25.84 -54.42
C GLN A 254 -1.21 24.37 -54.87
N VAL A 255 0.04 24.07 -55.17
CA VAL A 255 0.48 22.72 -55.47
C VAL A 255 0.32 21.86 -54.22
N VAL A 256 -0.66 20.92 -54.24
CA VAL A 256 -0.82 19.92 -53.17
C VAL A 256 0.15 18.80 -53.45
N ASP A 257 1.10 18.61 -52.55
CA ASP A 257 1.98 17.46 -52.59
C ASP A 257 1.19 16.21 -52.20
N LEU A 258 0.86 15.39 -53.23
CA LEU A 258 0.04 14.19 -53.06
C LEU A 258 0.67 13.17 -52.10
N GLU A 259 1.99 13.16 -51.96
CA GLU A 259 2.72 12.31 -51.00
C GLU A 259 2.46 12.70 -49.54
N LYS A 260 2.00 13.93 -49.31
CA LYS A 260 1.69 14.47 -47.98
C LYS A 260 0.21 14.45 -47.60
N LEU A 261 -0.64 13.91 -48.49
CA LEU A 261 -2.10 13.80 -48.21
C LEU A 261 -2.42 12.82 -47.08
N LEU A 262 -1.54 11.85 -46.85
CA LEU A 262 -1.66 10.89 -45.76
C LEU A 262 -0.30 10.77 -45.09
N VAL A 263 -0.21 11.24 -43.88
CA VAL A 263 1.05 11.19 -43.07
C VAL A 263 0.78 10.49 -41.75
N TYR A 264 1.58 9.47 -41.46
CA TYR A 264 1.63 8.83 -40.16
C TYR A 264 2.68 9.50 -39.29
N LYS A 265 2.28 10.05 -38.17
CA LYS A 265 3.19 10.66 -37.20
C LYS A 265 3.24 9.85 -35.93
N SER A 266 4.39 9.27 -35.65
CA SER A 266 4.65 8.57 -34.38
C SER A 266 5.65 9.36 -33.53
N PRO A 267 5.67 9.15 -32.20
CA PRO A 267 6.69 9.72 -31.32
C PRO A 267 8.10 9.30 -31.73
N ASP A 268 9.10 10.08 -31.33
CA ASP A 268 10.51 9.74 -31.56
C ASP A 268 10.90 8.53 -30.71
N ILE A 269 11.52 7.52 -31.31
CA ILE A 269 12.04 6.32 -30.62
C ILE A 269 13.04 6.70 -29.53
N GLY A 270 13.80 7.77 -29.72
CA GLY A 270 14.73 8.27 -28.70
C GLY A 270 14.04 8.65 -27.39
N ILE A 271 12.80 9.13 -27.43
CA ILE A 271 12.00 9.44 -26.24
C ILE A 271 11.67 8.16 -25.46
N LEU A 272 11.26 7.11 -26.16
CA LEU A 272 10.94 5.81 -25.53
C LEU A 272 12.18 5.20 -24.87
N GLN A 273 13.33 5.22 -25.56
CA GLN A 273 14.59 4.72 -25.03
C GLN A 273 15.03 5.50 -23.79
N TRP A 274 14.91 6.83 -23.83
CA TRP A 274 15.23 7.67 -22.67
C TRP A 274 14.29 7.39 -21.49
N GLN A 275 12.99 7.29 -21.73
CA GLN A 275 12.01 7.00 -20.66
C GLN A 275 12.29 5.63 -20.02
N THR A 276 12.58 4.59 -20.81
CA THR A 276 12.94 3.27 -20.30
C THR A 276 14.19 3.33 -19.42
N ALA A 277 15.27 3.93 -19.92
CA ALA A 277 16.50 4.08 -19.15
C ALA A 277 16.31 4.89 -17.86
N TYR A 278 15.41 5.88 -17.90
CA TYR A 278 15.10 6.69 -16.74
C TYR A 278 14.29 5.90 -15.67
N VAL A 279 13.34 5.06 -16.07
CA VAL A 279 12.62 4.15 -15.15
C VAL A 279 13.58 3.18 -14.48
N ASP A 280 14.52 2.62 -15.23
CA ASP A 280 15.55 1.74 -14.69
C ASP A 280 16.46 2.46 -13.67
N ALA A 281 16.87 3.69 -13.98
CA ALA A 281 17.66 4.52 -13.08
C ALA A 281 16.89 4.85 -11.78
N LEU A 282 15.59 5.14 -11.86
CA LEU A 282 14.74 5.38 -10.69
C LEU A 282 14.58 4.11 -9.84
N THR A 283 14.41 2.97 -10.47
CA THR A 283 14.32 1.67 -9.79
C THR A 283 15.62 1.33 -9.06
N LYS A 284 16.76 1.58 -9.72
CA LYS A 284 18.08 1.43 -9.10
C LYS A 284 18.23 2.35 -7.89
N ALA A 285 17.91 3.65 -8.03
CA ALA A 285 17.99 4.63 -6.96
C ALA A 285 17.07 4.28 -5.78
N ALA A 286 15.87 3.72 -6.03
CA ALA A 286 14.98 3.24 -4.99
C ALA A 286 15.61 2.10 -4.17
N LYS A 287 16.23 1.13 -4.83
CA LYS A 287 16.94 0.02 -4.17
C LYS A 287 18.12 0.52 -3.33
N GLU A 288 18.94 1.41 -3.89
CA GLU A 288 20.07 2.02 -3.19
C GLU A 288 19.63 2.82 -1.96
N ALA A 289 18.50 3.53 -2.05
CA ALA A 289 17.96 4.30 -0.94
C ALA A 289 17.50 3.42 0.25
N VAL A 290 17.04 2.19 -0.01
CA VAL A 290 16.63 1.24 1.04
C VAL A 290 17.81 0.52 1.65
N PHE A 291 18.68 -0.02 0.80
CA PHE A 291 19.73 -0.94 1.23
C PHE A 291 21.08 -0.25 1.47
N ALA A 292 21.21 1.03 1.12
CA ALA A 292 22.44 1.83 1.20
C ALA A 292 23.68 1.12 0.60
N SER A 293 23.45 0.24 -0.40
CA SER A 293 24.50 -0.59 -0.99
C SER A 293 24.24 -0.81 -2.47
N GLU A 294 25.27 -0.63 -3.28
CA GLU A 294 25.24 -0.98 -4.71
C GLU A 294 25.21 -2.50 -4.96
N VAL A 295 25.54 -3.32 -3.95
CA VAL A 295 25.60 -4.79 -4.09
C VAL A 295 24.27 -5.37 -4.55
N PHE A 296 23.15 -4.80 -4.08
CA PHE A 296 21.81 -5.27 -4.46
C PHE A 296 21.30 -4.68 -5.79
N THR A 297 22.06 -3.77 -6.42
CA THR A 297 21.68 -3.14 -7.68
C THR A 297 22.45 -3.66 -8.88
N LYS A 298 23.57 -4.32 -8.63
CA LYS A 298 24.30 -5.05 -9.69
C LYS A 298 23.64 -6.41 -9.88
N SER A 299 22.82 -6.53 -10.91
CA SER A 299 22.48 -7.84 -11.46
C SER A 299 23.69 -8.37 -12.25
N GLU A 300 24.77 -8.68 -11.58
CA GLU A 300 25.72 -9.61 -12.16
C GLU A 300 25.06 -10.98 -12.06
N VAL A 301 24.26 -11.29 -13.06
CA VAL A 301 24.11 -12.68 -13.47
C VAL A 301 25.50 -13.09 -13.90
N ALA A 302 26.23 -13.76 -13.00
CA ALA A 302 27.40 -14.50 -13.39
C ALA A 302 26.91 -15.56 -14.39
N GLU A 303 27.25 -15.40 -15.65
CA GLU A 303 27.22 -16.46 -16.63
C GLU A 303 28.17 -17.60 -16.22
#